data_994d46213b31f2d9226849131d9a5ed5
#
_entry.id   994d46213b31f2d9226849131d9a5ed5
#
_cell.length_a   1.000
_cell.length_b   1.000
_cell.length_c   1.000
_cell.angle_alpha   90.00
_cell.angle_beta   90.00
_cell.angle_gamma   90.00
#
_symmetry.space_group_name_H-M   'P 1'
#
loop_
_entity.id
_entity.type
_entity.pdbx_description
1 polymer ?
#
loop_
_entity_poly.entity_id
_entity_poly.type
_entity_poly.pdbx_seq_one_letter_code
_entity_poly.pdbx_strand_id
1 'polypeptide(L)'
;IQGLNLGVEFTGGRTFVVRFDQEVTAEQVRAQLTEAFADAEDAANASFEVKQYGEKNQMRIVTQYKHDDTSEATTEEVEILIYNALKSLYGYDITLDGFKNTQDDVNGIISADKIGPAIAKDMTTGAFFAIIFSLIAIGLYITLRFKKWQWATGATFALIHDAFIVIGMFSRCYAFMPFNLEIDQAFIAAILTIVGYSINDTVVIFDRIREYTGLYPNRDRKSVINSAVNSTVG
;
A
#
# COMPACT_ATOMS: atom_id res chain seq x y z
N ILE A 1 19.81 0.41 1.14
CA ILE A 1 18.48 1.03 0.97
C ILE A 1 17.53 -0.12 0.76
N GLN A 2 16.68 -0.38 1.74
CA GLN A 2 15.60 -1.34 1.58
C GLN A 2 14.67 -0.78 0.49
N GLY A 3 14.29 -1.63 -0.48
CA GLY A 3 13.38 -1.24 -1.57
C GLY A 3 11.96 -0.93 -1.07
N LEU A 4 11.09 -0.53 -1.98
CA LEU A 4 9.66 -0.41 -1.71
C LEU A 4 9.05 -1.82 -1.65
N ASN A 5 8.21 -2.07 -0.65
CA ASN A 5 7.42 -3.29 -0.58
C ASN A 5 6.13 -3.09 -1.39
N LEU A 6 6.16 -3.54 -2.64
CA LEU A 6 5.04 -3.39 -3.58
C LEU A 6 4.09 -4.59 -3.45
N GLY A 7 2.80 -4.31 -3.35
CA GLY A 7 1.76 -5.32 -3.37
C GLY A 7 1.67 -6.09 -4.68
N VAL A 8 0.96 -7.21 -4.67
CA VAL A 8 0.75 -8.05 -5.86
C VAL A 8 0.05 -7.32 -7.01
N GLU A 9 -0.67 -6.27 -6.71
CA GLU A 9 -1.32 -5.40 -7.70
C GLU A 9 -0.30 -4.73 -8.63
N PHE A 10 0.93 -4.52 -8.15
CA PHE A 10 2.01 -3.87 -8.91
C PHE A 10 3.10 -4.83 -9.37
N THR A 11 3.27 -5.97 -8.70
CA THR A 11 4.31 -6.95 -9.00
C THR A 11 3.79 -8.19 -9.73
N GLY A 12 2.49 -8.44 -9.65
CA GLY A 12 1.90 -9.74 -9.97
C GLY A 12 2.14 -10.75 -8.85
N GLY A 13 1.35 -11.80 -8.82
CA GLY A 13 1.46 -12.87 -7.82
C GLY A 13 0.12 -13.34 -7.29
N ARG A 14 0.18 -14.09 -6.19
CA ARG A 14 -0.99 -14.61 -5.47
C ARG A 14 -0.96 -14.17 -4.03
N THR A 15 -2.12 -13.82 -3.52
CA THR A 15 -2.33 -13.50 -2.10
C THR A 15 -3.35 -14.47 -1.53
N PHE A 16 -3.04 -15.05 -0.39
CA PHE A 16 -3.94 -15.90 0.38
C PHE A 16 -4.09 -15.31 1.77
N VAL A 17 -5.33 -15.24 2.26
CA VAL A 17 -5.60 -14.97 3.67
C VAL A 17 -6.04 -16.29 4.30
N VAL A 18 -5.26 -16.78 5.25
CA VAL A 18 -5.48 -18.07 5.92
C VAL A 18 -5.81 -17.83 7.39
N ARG A 19 -6.90 -18.44 7.86
CA ARG A 19 -7.32 -18.45 9.27
C ARG A 19 -6.97 -19.79 9.88
N PHE A 20 -6.34 -19.72 11.04
CA PHE A 20 -6.00 -20.88 11.86
C PHE A 20 -7.00 -21.02 13.03
N ASP A 21 -7.06 -22.20 13.63
CA ASP A 21 -7.84 -22.46 14.84
C ASP A 21 -7.17 -21.96 16.13
N GLN A 22 -5.88 -21.60 16.04
CA GLN A 22 -5.07 -21.09 17.13
C GLN A 22 -4.20 -19.90 16.68
N GLU A 23 -3.65 -19.17 17.66
CA GLU A 23 -2.68 -18.10 17.36
C GLU A 23 -1.41 -18.71 16.79
N VAL A 24 -0.97 -18.21 15.63
CA VAL A 24 0.29 -18.59 14.95
C VAL A 24 1.14 -17.35 14.70
N THR A 25 2.44 -17.55 14.57
CA THR A 25 3.35 -16.44 14.23
C THR A 25 3.69 -16.45 12.74
N ALA A 26 3.93 -15.27 12.18
CA ALA A 26 4.34 -15.13 10.78
C ALA A 26 5.64 -15.90 10.47
N GLU A 27 6.54 -16.04 11.46
CA GLU A 27 7.78 -16.82 11.32
C GLU A 27 7.51 -18.31 11.19
N GLN A 28 6.60 -18.88 12.01
CA GLN A 28 6.19 -20.27 11.90
C GLN A 28 5.60 -20.58 10.54
N VAL A 29 4.67 -19.76 10.08
CA VAL A 29 4.02 -19.92 8.77
C VAL A 29 5.05 -19.82 7.64
N ARG A 30 5.95 -18.82 7.69
CA ARG A 30 7.00 -18.65 6.67
C ARG A 30 7.97 -19.83 6.63
N ALA A 31 8.37 -20.37 7.78
CA ALA A 31 9.28 -21.51 7.86
C ALA A 31 8.68 -22.73 7.16
N GLN A 32 7.41 -23.07 7.47
CA GLN A 32 6.70 -24.19 6.85
C GLN A 32 6.52 -24.03 5.35
N LEU A 33 6.18 -22.80 4.89
CA LEU A 33 6.07 -22.52 3.45
C LEU A 33 7.42 -22.65 2.74
N THR A 34 8.49 -22.10 3.31
CA THR A 34 9.83 -22.18 2.73
C THR A 34 10.31 -23.64 2.59
N GLU A 35 10.03 -24.46 3.59
CA GLU A 35 10.36 -25.89 3.56
C GLU A 35 9.55 -26.64 2.48
N ALA A 36 8.24 -26.41 2.43
CA ALA A 36 7.36 -27.11 1.50
C ALA A 36 7.62 -26.74 0.02
N PHE A 37 8.09 -25.51 -0.24
CA PHE A 37 8.40 -25.06 -1.58
C PHE A 37 9.87 -25.19 -1.97
N ALA A 38 10.72 -25.71 -1.09
CA ALA A 38 12.15 -25.87 -1.36
C ALA A 38 12.45 -26.76 -2.57
N ASP A 39 11.63 -27.80 -2.77
CA ASP A 39 11.76 -28.76 -3.89
C ASP A 39 10.78 -28.48 -5.04
N ALA A 40 10.07 -27.34 -5.00
CA ALA A 40 9.13 -26.98 -6.05
C ALA A 40 9.86 -26.55 -7.33
N GLU A 41 9.21 -26.73 -8.49
CA GLU A 41 9.77 -26.48 -9.81
C GLU A 41 10.31 -25.04 -10.01
N ASP A 42 9.69 -24.07 -9.34
CA ASP A 42 10.07 -22.64 -9.37
C ASP A 42 10.47 -22.13 -7.98
N ALA A 43 11.22 -22.93 -7.22
CA ALA A 43 11.63 -22.61 -5.85
C ALA A 43 12.40 -21.27 -5.75
N ALA A 44 13.11 -20.85 -6.80
CA ALA A 44 13.85 -19.59 -6.83
C ALA A 44 12.93 -18.35 -6.74
N ASN A 45 11.68 -18.45 -7.22
CA ASN A 45 10.67 -17.41 -7.18
C ASN A 45 9.63 -17.65 -6.07
N ALA A 46 9.77 -18.72 -5.29
CA ALA A 46 8.93 -19.03 -4.14
C ALA A 46 9.29 -18.15 -2.92
N SER A 47 9.26 -16.82 -3.10
CA SER A 47 9.38 -15.90 -1.98
C SER A 47 8.02 -15.73 -1.31
N PHE A 48 8.01 -15.78 0.02
CA PHE A 48 6.80 -15.59 0.80
C PHE A 48 6.92 -14.37 1.70
N GLU A 49 6.01 -13.43 1.55
CA GLU A 49 5.76 -12.43 2.55
C GLU A 49 4.58 -12.87 3.41
N VAL A 50 4.83 -13.06 4.70
CA VAL A 50 3.82 -13.49 5.66
C VAL A 50 3.67 -12.40 6.72
N LYS A 51 2.46 -11.89 6.88
CA LYS A 51 2.11 -10.87 7.87
C LYS A 51 0.77 -11.21 8.52
N GLN A 52 0.62 -10.77 9.76
CA GLN A 52 -0.67 -10.84 10.43
C GLN A 52 -1.71 -10.00 9.68
N TYR A 53 -2.92 -10.50 9.55
CA TYR A 53 -4.04 -9.84 8.88
C TYR A 53 -5.29 -9.90 9.76
N GLY A 54 -5.70 -8.75 10.29
CA GLY A 54 -6.84 -8.69 11.19
C GLY A 54 -6.58 -9.35 12.54
N GLU A 55 -7.20 -10.51 12.80
CA GLU A 55 -7.07 -11.26 14.04
C GLU A 55 -5.71 -11.96 14.15
N LYS A 56 -5.31 -12.35 15.38
CA LYS A 56 -4.00 -12.97 15.63
C LYS A 56 -3.85 -14.37 15.02
N ASN A 57 -4.96 -15.01 14.72
CA ASN A 57 -5.00 -16.33 14.06
C ASN A 57 -5.16 -16.22 12.54
N GLN A 58 -5.01 -15.03 11.96
CA GLN A 58 -5.12 -14.82 10.52
C GLN A 58 -3.79 -14.32 9.96
N MET A 59 -3.33 -14.97 8.89
CA MET A 59 -2.11 -14.60 8.18
C MET A 59 -2.39 -14.31 6.71
N ARG A 60 -1.89 -13.18 6.23
CA ARG A 60 -1.80 -12.88 4.80
C ARG A 60 -0.48 -13.42 4.28
N ILE A 61 -0.57 -14.23 3.26
CA ILE A 61 0.55 -14.87 2.57
C ILE A 61 0.57 -14.34 1.14
N VAL A 62 1.66 -13.72 0.76
CA VAL A 62 1.89 -13.22 -0.60
C VAL A 62 3.02 -14.02 -1.22
N THR A 63 2.84 -14.48 -2.45
CA THR A 63 3.88 -15.23 -3.19
C THR A 63 3.88 -14.87 -4.66
N GLN A 64 5.08 -14.88 -5.25
CA GLN A 64 5.30 -14.74 -6.70
C GLN A 64 5.54 -16.10 -7.39
N TYR A 65 5.37 -17.22 -6.66
CA TYR A 65 5.55 -18.55 -7.24
C TYR A 65 4.65 -18.75 -8.47
N LYS A 66 5.26 -19.13 -9.60
CA LYS A 66 4.60 -19.29 -10.91
C LYS A 66 3.62 -18.13 -11.24
N HIS A 67 4.02 -16.88 -10.96
CA HIS A 67 3.15 -15.70 -11.13
C HIS A 67 2.79 -15.43 -12.60
N ASP A 68 3.61 -15.92 -13.54
CA ASP A 68 3.38 -15.80 -14.99
C ASP A 68 2.24 -16.72 -15.47
N ASP A 69 1.96 -17.79 -14.74
CA ASP A 69 0.88 -18.72 -15.05
C ASP A 69 -0.35 -18.47 -14.17
N THR A 70 -1.39 -17.92 -14.78
CA THR A 70 -2.67 -17.61 -14.11
C THR A 70 -3.72 -18.69 -14.32
N SER A 71 -3.36 -19.88 -14.81
CA SER A 71 -4.29 -20.99 -15.00
C SER A 71 -4.92 -21.47 -13.68
N GLU A 72 -6.07 -22.09 -13.76
CA GLU A 72 -6.73 -22.70 -12.60
C GLU A 72 -5.91 -23.88 -12.06
N ALA A 73 -5.30 -24.67 -12.96
CA ALA A 73 -4.46 -25.81 -12.57
C ALA A 73 -3.27 -25.38 -11.71
N THR A 74 -2.58 -24.32 -12.08
CA THR A 74 -1.47 -23.77 -11.29
C THR A 74 -1.96 -23.16 -9.97
N THR A 75 -3.14 -22.55 -9.96
CA THR A 75 -3.72 -22.03 -8.71
C THR A 75 -4.04 -23.16 -7.75
N GLU A 76 -4.60 -24.25 -8.24
CA GLU A 76 -4.89 -25.45 -7.45
C GLU A 76 -3.61 -26.12 -6.93
N GLU A 77 -2.56 -26.21 -7.75
CA GLU A 77 -1.24 -26.68 -7.33
C GLU A 77 -0.69 -25.87 -6.15
N VAL A 78 -0.73 -24.54 -6.24
CA VAL A 78 -0.27 -23.63 -5.19
C VAL A 78 -1.08 -23.78 -3.91
N GLU A 79 -2.41 -23.91 -4.00
CA GLU A 79 -3.28 -24.15 -2.84
C GLU A 79 -2.96 -25.47 -2.15
N ILE A 80 -2.70 -26.54 -2.91
CA ILE A 80 -2.30 -27.85 -2.38
C ILE A 80 -0.94 -27.76 -1.68
N LEU A 81 0.02 -27.04 -2.26
CA LEU A 81 1.33 -26.84 -1.64
C LEU A 81 1.20 -26.05 -0.33
N ILE A 82 0.42 -24.97 -0.32
CA ILE A 82 0.14 -24.18 0.90
C ILE A 82 -0.57 -25.05 1.96
N TYR A 83 -1.58 -25.82 1.56
CA TYR A 83 -2.25 -26.75 2.45
C TYR A 83 -1.26 -27.75 3.09
N ASN A 84 -0.42 -28.40 2.29
CA ASN A 84 0.57 -29.34 2.78
C ASN A 84 1.58 -28.73 3.74
N ALA A 85 1.97 -27.47 3.49
CA ALA A 85 2.84 -26.71 4.37
C ALA A 85 2.18 -26.37 5.71
N LEU A 86 0.92 -25.96 5.67
CA LEU A 86 0.27 -25.33 6.82
C LEU A 86 -0.59 -26.28 7.67
N LYS A 87 -0.97 -27.45 7.15
CA LYS A 87 -1.84 -28.41 7.86
C LYS A 87 -1.31 -28.80 9.24
N SER A 88 0.02 -28.82 9.43
CA SER A 88 0.65 -29.14 10.73
C SER A 88 0.48 -28.04 11.78
N LEU A 89 0.10 -26.83 11.38
CA LEU A 89 -0.11 -25.71 12.29
C LEU A 89 -1.54 -25.65 12.86
N TYR A 90 -2.43 -26.53 12.39
CA TYR A 90 -3.79 -26.68 12.94
C TYR A 90 -3.76 -27.66 14.11
N GLY A 91 -4.55 -27.39 15.14
CA GLY A 91 -4.72 -28.26 16.30
C GLY A 91 -5.56 -29.53 16.03
N TYR A 92 -6.07 -29.69 14.81
CA TYR A 92 -6.87 -30.80 14.33
C TYR A 92 -6.51 -31.16 12.88
N ASP A 93 -6.94 -32.33 12.43
CA ASP A 93 -6.67 -32.79 11.06
C ASP A 93 -7.64 -32.12 10.08
N ILE A 94 -7.22 -30.97 9.51
CA ILE A 94 -7.98 -30.24 8.50
C ILE A 94 -7.87 -30.95 7.16
N THR A 95 -9.02 -31.17 6.49
CA THR A 95 -9.06 -31.73 5.14
C THR A 95 -8.76 -30.68 4.08
N LEU A 96 -8.30 -31.09 2.89
CA LEU A 96 -8.05 -30.17 1.77
C LEU A 96 -9.31 -29.36 1.39
N ASP A 97 -10.47 -30.04 1.34
CA ASP A 97 -11.74 -29.38 1.02
C ASP A 97 -12.14 -28.38 2.12
N GLY A 98 -11.88 -28.70 3.39
CA GLY A 98 -12.09 -27.80 4.51
C GLY A 98 -11.16 -26.60 4.46
N PHE A 99 -9.90 -26.80 4.07
CA PHE A 99 -8.91 -25.73 3.93
C PHE A 99 -9.21 -24.78 2.78
N LYS A 100 -9.76 -25.29 1.67
CA LYS A 100 -10.17 -24.50 0.49
C LYS A 100 -11.53 -23.82 0.64
N ASN A 101 -12.25 -24.06 1.72
CA ASN A 101 -13.58 -23.52 1.94
C ASN A 101 -13.50 -22.06 2.38
N THR A 102 -13.82 -21.13 1.48
CA THR A 102 -13.75 -19.67 1.67
C THR A 102 -14.95 -19.08 2.43
N GLN A 103 -15.61 -19.83 3.30
CA GLN A 103 -16.71 -19.27 4.13
C GLN A 103 -16.14 -18.47 5.31
N ASP A 104 -16.79 -17.38 5.66
CA ASP A 104 -16.29 -16.39 6.65
C ASP A 104 -16.04 -16.95 8.05
N ASP A 105 -16.73 -18.02 8.47
CA ASP A 105 -16.64 -18.57 9.82
C ASP A 105 -15.82 -19.86 9.93
N VAL A 106 -15.12 -20.25 8.86
CA VAL A 106 -14.38 -21.53 8.79
C VAL A 106 -12.87 -21.27 8.78
N ASN A 107 -12.11 -22.17 9.42
CA ASN A 107 -10.65 -22.19 9.32
C ASN A 107 -10.20 -22.62 7.92
N GLY A 108 -9.07 -22.10 7.46
CA GLY A 108 -8.56 -22.35 6.11
C GLY A 108 -8.40 -21.06 5.31
N ILE A 109 -8.50 -21.15 4.00
CA ILE A 109 -8.40 -19.98 3.10
C ILE A 109 -9.68 -19.16 3.18
N ILE A 110 -9.59 -17.92 3.68
CA ILE A 110 -10.71 -16.96 3.71
C ILE A 110 -10.81 -16.21 2.38
N SER A 111 -9.66 -15.85 1.80
CA SER A 111 -9.56 -15.12 0.54
C SER A 111 -8.36 -15.62 -0.25
N ALA A 112 -8.54 -15.74 -1.55
CA ALA A 112 -7.49 -16.06 -2.50
C ALA A 112 -7.62 -15.14 -3.71
N ASP A 113 -6.62 -14.29 -3.91
CA ASP A 113 -6.57 -13.34 -5.01
C ASP A 113 -5.34 -13.60 -5.88
N LYS A 114 -5.50 -13.49 -7.19
CA LYS A 114 -4.39 -13.62 -8.14
C LYS A 114 -4.37 -12.47 -9.12
N ILE A 115 -3.18 -11.94 -9.38
CA ILE A 115 -2.96 -10.87 -10.33
C ILE A 115 -1.85 -11.28 -11.28
N GLY A 116 -2.22 -11.42 -12.56
CA GLY A 116 -1.26 -11.74 -13.61
C GLY A 116 -0.36 -10.54 -13.95
N PRO A 117 0.83 -10.78 -14.56
CA PRO A 117 1.82 -9.74 -14.88
C PRO A 117 1.27 -8.63 -15.78
N ALA A 118 0.40 -8.96 -16.72
CA ALA A 118 -0.22 -7.99 -17.62
C ALA A 118 -1.09 -6.97 -16.84
N ILE A 119 -1.93 -7.48 -15.94
CA ILE A 119 -2.79 -6.64 -15.07
C ILE A 119 -1.94 -5.79 -14.15
N ALA A 120 -0.93 -6.37 -13.50
CA ALA A 120 -0.01 -5.65 -12.62
C ALA A 120 0.72 -4.51 -13.36
N LYS A 121 1.16 -4.75 -14.59
CA LYS A 121 1.78 -3.73 -15.44
C LYS A 121 0.81 -2.60 -15.79
N ASP A 122 -0.41 -2.94 -16.14
CA ASP A 122 -1.46 -1.95 -16.46
C ASP A 122 -1.81 -1.11 -15.24
N MET A 123 -1.94 -1.73 -14.06
CA MET A 123 -2.18 -1.03 -12.79
C MET A 123 -1.03 -0.09 -12.42
N THR A 124 0.21 -0.54 -12.54
CA THR A 124 1.42 0.28 -12.30
C THR A 124 1.48 1.49 -13.23
N THR A 125 1.24 1.24 -14.51
CA THR A 125 1.25 2.30 -15.54
C THR A 125 0.12 3.29 -15.32
N GLY A 126 -1.08 2.78 -15.02
CA GLY A 126 -2.26 3.58 -14.69
C GLY A 126 -2.04 4.46 -13.45
N ALA A 127 -1.49 3.90 -12.37
CA ALA A 127 -1.16 4.64 -11.14
C ALA A 127 -0.15 5.76 -11.41
N PHE A 128 0.89 5.50 -12.20
CA PHE A 128 1.90 6.51 -12.57
C PHE A 128 1.27 7.69 -13.32
N PHE A 129 0.47 7.42 -14.34
CA PHE A 129 -0.21 8.48 -15.08
C PHE A 129 -1.26 9.22 -14.23
N ALA A 130 -1.99 8.51 -13.37
CA ALA A 130 -2.96 9.14 -12.47
C ALA A 130 -2.29 10.15 -11.53
N ILE A 131 -1.12 9.83 -10.98
CA ILE A 131 -0.35 10.74 -10.13
C ILE A 131 0.09 11.98 -10.93
N ILE A 132 0.63 11.79 -12.13
CA ILE A 132 1.07 12.92 -12.97
C ILE A 132 -0.10 13.83 -13.33
N PHE A 133 -1.22 13.27 -13.81
CA PHE A 133 -2.39 14.06 -14.18
C PHE A 133 -3.02 14.77 -12.98
N SER A 134 -3.04 14.15 -11.79
CA SER A 134 -3.54 14.83 -10.59
C SER A 134 -2.65 16.01 -10.18
N LEU A 135 -1.33 15.88 -10.23
CA LEU A 135 -0.42 16.99 -9.94
C LEU A 135 -0.59 18.14 -10.94
N ILE A 136 -0.75 17.85 -12.24
CA ILE A 136 -1.02 18.85 -13.26
C ILE A 136 -2.36 19.55 -13.00
N ALA A 137 -3.42 18.79 -12.73
CA ALA A 137 -4.74 19.35 -12.46
C ALA A 137 -4.74 20.25 -11.22
N ILE A 138 -4.07 19.84 -10.14
CA ILE A 138 -3.90 20.62 -8.92
C ILE A 138 -3.10 21.88 -9.22
N GLY A 139 -1.98 21.79 -9.93
CA GLY A 139 -1.16 22.94 -10.31
C GLY A 139 -1.93 23.96 -11.14
N LEU A 140 -2.74 23.51 -12.11
CA LEU A 140 -3.61 24.37 -12.90
C LEU A 140 -4.68 25.05 -12.03
N TYR A 141 -5.35 24.28 -11.17
CA TYR A 141 -6.34 24.83 -10.24
C TYR A 141 -5.75 25.94 -9.36
N ILE A 142 -4.58 25.72 -8.75
CA ILE A 142 -3.91 26.73 -7.91
C ILE A 142 -3.49 27.95 -8.74
N THR A 143 -2.98 27.75 -9.96
CA THR A 143 -2.61 28.85 -10.85
C THR A 143 -3.82 29.74 -11.17
N LEU A 144 -4.95 29.15 -11.51
CA LEU A 144 -6.19 29.86 -11.80
C LEU A 144 -6.75 30.57 -10.55
N ARG A 145 -6.71 29.89 -9.40
CA ARG A 145 -7.24 30.40 -8.13
C ARG A 145 -6.46 31.60 -7.60
N PHE A 146 -5.12 31.57 -7.68
CA PHE A 146 -4.23 32.60 -7.14
C PHE A 146 -3.66 33.56 -8.19
N LYS A 147 -3.90 33.28 -9.47
CA LYS A 147 -3.46 34.15 -10.61
C LYS A 147 -1.94 34.37 -10.69
N LYS A 148 -1.13 33.55 -10.02
CA LYS A 148 0.34 33.59 -10.02
C LYS A 148 0.90 32.18 -9.96
N TRP A 149 1.76 31.84 -10.90
CA TRP A 149 2.36 30.50 -11.01
C TRP A 149 3.24 30.11 -9.82
N GLN A 150 3.79 31.10 -9.09
CA GLN A 150 4.62 30.86 -7.91
C GLN A 150 3.86 30.11 -6.78
N TRP A 151 2.56 30.40 -6.64
CA TRP A 151 1.72 29.68 -5.67
C TRP A 151 1.53 28.20 -6.07
N ALA A 152 1.33 27.96 -7.39
CA ALA A 152 1.19 26.61 -7.90
C ALA A 152 2.48 25.79 -7.70
N THR A 153 3.63 26.35 -8.04
CA THR A 153 4.92 25.65 -7.83
C THR A 153 5.17 25.36 -6.37
N GLY A 154 4.94 26.32 -5.45
CA GLY A 154 5.08 26.08 -4.01
C GLY A 154 4.18 24.97 -3.49
N ALA A 155 2.89 24.99 -3.88
CA ALA A 155 1.94 23.93 -3.50
C ALA A 155 2.35 22.56 -4.06
N THR A 156 2.73 22.48 -5.34
CA THR A 156 3.15 21.22 -5.96
C THR A 156 4.39 20.64 -5.28
N PHE A 157 5.38 21.47 -4.95
CA PHE A 157 6.56 20.99 -4.19
C PHE A 157 6.20 20.49 -2.80
N ALA A 158 5.27 21.16 -2.09
CA ALA A 158 4.80 20.70 -0.79
C ALA A 158 4.11 19.34 -0.90
N LEU A 159 3.23 19.13 -1.89
CA LEU A 159 2.56 17.85 -2.11
C LEU A 159 3.53 16.70 -2.45
N ILE A 160 4.53 16.99 -3.29
CA ILE A 160 5.56 16.02 -3.63
C ILE A 160 6.35 15.65 -2.36
N HIS A 161 6.74 16.64 -1.56
CA HIS A 161 7.43 16.41 -0.29
C HIS A 161 6.62 15.52 0.65
N ASP A 162 5.32 15.82 0.84
CA ASP A 162 4.46 15.06 1.74
C ASP A 162 4.28 13.60 1.26
N ALA A 163 4.09 13.41 -0.05
CA ALA A 163 4.06 12.07 -0.64
C ALA A 163 5.37 11.30 -0.40
N PHE A 164 6.53 11.95 -0.58
CA PHE A 164 7.82 11.32 -0.31
C PHE A 164 8.03 10.95 1.16
N ILE A 165 7.55 11.77 2.09
CA ILE A 165 7.63 11.45 3.53
C ILE A 165 6.81 10.19 3.82
N VAL A 166 5.58 10.09 3.31
CA VAL A 166 4.71 8.93 3.54
C VAL A 166 5.31 7.66 2.94
N ILE A 167 5.75 7.71 1.68
CA ILE A 167 6.41 6.57 1.01
C ILE A 167 7.69 6.18 1.75
N GLY A 168 8.48 7.15 2.19
CA GLY A 168 9.71 6.92 2.97
C GLY A 168 9.44 6.25 4.30
N MET A 169 8.37 6.64 5.00
CA MET A 169 7.94 5.98 6.23
C MET A 169 7.55 4.52 5.98
N PHE A 170 6.75 4.25 4.97
CA PHE A 170 6.36 2.88 4.59
C PHE A 170 7.60 2.04 4.25
N SER A 171 8.48 2.54 3.39
CA SER A 171 9.73 1.87 3.02
C SER A 171 10.65 1.60 4.22
N ARG A 172 10.64 2.47 5.23
CA ARG A 172 11.52 2.31 6.41
C ARG A 172 10.91 1.41 7.47
N CYS A 173 9.59 1.45 7.64
CA CYS A 173 8.90 0.81 8.74
C CYS A 173 8.44 -0.62 8.42
N TYR A 174 8.25 -1.00 7.13
CA TYR A 174 7.70 -2.30 6.77
C TYR A 174 8.46 -3.49 7.35
N ALA A 175 9.77 -3.36 7.54
CA ALA A 175 10.61 -4.43 8.08
C ALA A 175 10.49 -4.63 9.60
N PHE A 176 9.97 -3.64 10.34
CA PHE A 176 9.90 -3.66 11.80
C PHE A 176 8.48 -3.86 12.33
N MET A 177 7.48 -3.52 11.50
CA MET A 177 6.09 -3.58 11.95
C MET A 177 5.55 -5.00 11.85
N PRO A 178 4.79 -5.45 12.88
CA PRO A 178 4.17 -6.77 12.87
C PRO A 178 3.00 -6.90 11.89
N PHE A 179 2.46 -5.77 11.44
CA PHE A 179 1.37 -5.70 10.45
C PHE A 179 1.89 -5.37 9.05
N ASN A 180 1.05 -5.60 8.06
CA ASN A 180 1.42 -5.40 6.67
C ASN A 180 1.48 -3.90 6.30
N LEU A 181 2.61 -3.48 5.74
CA LEU A 181 2.85 -2.15 5.18
C LEU A 181 3.26 -2.29 3.71
N GLU A 182 2.37 -2.84 2.90
CA GLU A 182 2.55 -2.90 1.45
C GLU A 182 2.09 -1.61 0.79
N ILE A 183 2.74 -1.29 -0.32
CA ILE A 183 2.27 -0.27 -1.26
C ILE A 183 1.33 -1.00 -2.22
N ASP A 184 0.07 -1.03 -1.86
CA ASP A 184 -1.03 -1.64 -2.57
C ASP A 184 -2.00 -0.58 -3.11
N GLN A 185 -3.14 -0.99 -3.68
CA GLN A 185 -4.16 -0.06 -4.16
C GLN A 185 -4.77 0.77 -3.02
N ALA A 186 -4.93 0.21 -1.83
CA ALA A 186 -5.44 0.92 -0.66
C ALA A 186 -4.46 2.01 -0.20
N PHE A 187 -3.15 1.75 -0.26
CA PHE A 187 -2.12 2.74 -0.01
C PHE A 187 -2.18 3.91 -0.99
N ILE A 188 -2.42 3.66 -2.29
CA ILE A 188 -2.60 4.75 -3.27
C ILE A 188 -3.80 5.62 -2.90
N ALA A 189 -4.92 5.03 -2.50
CA ALA A 189 -6.09 5.78 -2.03
C ALA A 189 -5.78 6.61 -0.77
N ALA A 190 -5.00 6.06 0.17
CA ALA A 190 -4.57 6.77 1.37
C ALA A 190 -3.65 7.96 1.02
N ILE A 191 -2.69 7.81 0.12
CA ILE A 191 -1.84 8.93 -0.36
C ILE A 191 -2.70 10.02 -1.00
N LEU A 192 -3.65 9.67 -1.87
CA LEU A 192 -4.54 10.66 -2.49
C LEU A 192 -5.35 11.44 -1.44
N THR A 193 -5.77 10.76 -0.37
CA THR A 193 -6.45 11.40 0.75
C THR A 193 -5.53 12.38 1.50
N ILE A 194 -4.30 11.99 1.81
CA ILE A 194 -3.30 12.85 2.46
C ILE A 194 -3.00 14.07 1.59
N VAL A 195 -2.79 13.86 0.29
CA VAL A 195 -2.59 14.95 -0.69
C VAL A 195 -3.79 15.89 -0.72
N GLY A 196 -5.02 15.35 -0.66
CA GLY A 196 -6.24 16.14 -0.60
C GLY A 196 -6.32 17.04 0.64
N TYR A 197 -5.96 16.53 1.81
CA TYR A 197 -5.88 17.33 3.04
C TYR A 197 -4.75 18.36 2.97
N SER A 198 -3.55 17.97 2.55
CA SER A 198 -2.40 18.87 2.44
C SER A 198 -2.67 20.04 1.51
N ILE A 199 -3.33 19.81 0.36
CA ILE A 199 -3.68 20.91 -0.56
C ILE A 199 -4.73 21.85 0.04
N ASN A 200 -5.70 21.31 0.78
CA ASN A 200 -6.71 22.13 1.46
C ASN A 200 -6.06 23.10 2.46
N ASP A 201 -5.17 22.60 3.30
CA ASP A 201 -4.46 23.42 4.28
C ASP A 201 -3.55 24.45 3.60
N THR A 202 -2.85 24.05 2.55
CA THR A 202 -2.01 24.95 1.74
C THR A 202 -2.83 26.09 1.13
N VAL A 203 -4.03 25.80 0.61
CA VAL A 203 -4.92 26.83 0.03
C VAL A 203 -5.40 27.81 1.09
N VAL A 204 -5.75 27.33 2.29
CA VAL A 204 -6.16 28.20 3.41
C VAL A 204 -5.03 29.13 3.81
N ILE A 205 -3.82 28.62 3.97
CA ILE A 205 -2.63 29.43 4.28
C ILE A 205 -2.36 30.47 3.18
N PHE A 206 -2.44 30.07 1.92
CA PHE A 206 -2.21 30.96 0.78
C PHE A 206 -3.26 32.06 0.68
N ASP A 207 -4.54 31.74 0.91
CA ASP A 207 -5.59 32.76 0.93
C ASP A 207 -5.36 33.76 2.07
N ARG A 208 -4.93 33.29 3.24
CA ARG A 208 -4.62 34.17 4.38
C ARG A 208 -3.41 35.07 4.11
N ILE A 209 -2.35 34.52 3.50
CA ILE A 209 -1.18 35.34 3.10
C ILE A 209 -1.60 36.40 2.07
N ARG A 210 -2.44 36.05 1.11
CA ARG A 210 -2.96 36.99 0.10
C ARG A 210 -3.78 38.10 0.75
N GLU A 211 -4.66 37.76 1.69
CA GLU A 211 -5.47 38.73 2.46
C GLU A 211 -4.59 39.70 3.24
N TYR A 212 -3.65 39.17 4.03
CA TYR A 212 -2.75 40.02 4.85
C TYR A 212 -1.82 40.89 4.01
N THR A 213 -1.38 40.39 2.87
CA THR A 213 -0.59 41.20 1.94
C THR A 213 -1.41 42.40 1.38
N GLY A 214 -2.72 42.22 1.19
CA GLY A 214 -3.62 43.31 0.79
C GLY A 214 -3.93 44.29 1.92
N LEU A 215 -4.11 43.80 3.14
CA LEU A 215 -4.41 44.59 4.34
C LEU A 215 -3.20 45.44 4.81
N TYR A 216 -2.01 44.92 4.65
CA TYR A 216 -0.77 45.54 5.17
C TYR A 216 0.28 45.78 4.07
N PRO A 217 0.00 46.61 3.03
CA PRO A 217 0.86 46.75 1.87
C PRO A 217 2.21 47.38 2.16
N ASN A 218 2.30 48.18 3.22
CA ASN A 218 3.53 48.89 3.63
C ASN A 218 4.35 48.14 4.71
N ARG A 219 3.88 46.98 5.16
CA ARG A 219 4.57 46.19 6.18
C ARG A 219 5.60 45.25 5.55
N ASP A 220 6.66 44.96 6.29
CA ASP A 220 7.67 44.00 5.83
C ASP A 220 7.03 42.65 5.46
N ARG A 221 7.39 42.15 4.28
CA ARG A 221 6.80 40.96 3.68
C ARG A 221 6.94 39.73 4.56
N LYS A 222 8.10 39.55 5.20
CA LYS A 222 8.37 38.43 6.12
C LYS A 222 7.45 38.48 7.34
N SER A 223 7.27 39.68 7.89
CA SER A 223 6.37 39.91 9.04
C SER A 223 4.90 39.64 8.68
N VAL A 224 4.47 40.05 7.47
CA VAL A 224 3.11 39.79 6.98
C VAL A 224 2.84 38.30 6.81
N ILE A 225 3.77 37.58 6.18
CA ILE A 225 3.65 36.12 5.97
C ILE A 225 3.60 35.39 7.33
N ASN A 226 4.50 35.75 8.24
CA ASN A 226 4.55 35.13 9.56
C ASN A 226 3.25 35.33 10.37
N SER A 227 2.70 36.57 10.31
CA SER A 227 1.42 36.86 10.95
C SER A 227 0.24 36.12 10.30
N ALA A 228 0.26 35.98 8.98
CA ALA A 228 -0.77 35.24 8.27
C ALA A 228 -0.74 33.75 8.61
N VAL A 229 0.44 33.10 8.58
CA VAL A 229 0.60 31.69 8.94
C VAL A 229 0.18 31.45 10.38
N ASN A 230 0.65 32.26 11.34
CA ASN A 230 0.27 32.09 12.74
C ASN A 230 -1.24 32.26 12.99
N SER A 231 -1.94 33.02 12.16
CA SER A 231 -3.41 33.19 12.29
C SER A 231 -4.20 31.99 11.72
N THR A 232 -3.56 31.03 11.05
CA THR A 232 -4.20 29.82 10.51
C THR A 232 -3.97 28.59 11.37
N VAL A 233 -3.04 28.64 12.33
CA VAL A 233 -2.62 27.50 13.19
C VAL A 233 -3.35 27.50 14.55
N GLY A 234 -4.22 28.49 14.80
CA GLY A 234 -4.96 28.66 16.06
C GLY A 234 -6.31 27.98 16.09
#